data_22cab5707e66b5ad6f0e590a4d0bcfa9
#
_entry.id   22cab5707e66b5ad6f0e590a4d0bcfa9
#
_cell.length_a   1.000
_cell.length_b   1.000
_cell.length_c   1.000
_cell.angle_alpha   90.00
_cell.angle_beta   90.00
_cell.angle_gamma   90.00
#
_symmetry.space_group_name_H-M   'P 1'
#
loop_
_entity.id
_entity.type
_entity.pdbx_description
1 polymer ?
#
loop_
_entity_poly.entity_id
_entity_poly.type
_entity_poly.pdbx_seq_one_letter_code
_entity_poly.pdbx_strand_id
1 'polypeptide(L)'
;MSENIGTIVGVNGNLMTVQFDQPVTQNEVGYARLGGTETRLKSEVIRIRGNNADMQVYEDTAGLKVGDKVEFTGNLLAVELGPGLLGQVFDGLQNPLPELAEQCGFFLQRGTYLKALDRTKKWAFTPVAKPGETVEAADTLGTVPEGIFTHRIMVPFRLTGKYTVESVAPAGEYNVEQVIAKLKAANGDTVEVTMVQLWPVKVPIRAYAERLRPTEPLVTKVRIIDTFFPVARGGVYCIPGPFGAGKTVLQHITSKNADVDIVLVAACGERAGEVVETLREFPELIDPRTGRTLMERTTIICNTSSMPVAAREASVYTAVTICE
;
A
#
# COMPACT_ATOMS: atom_id res chain seq x y z
N MET A 1 17.39 6.85 -20.02
CA MET A 1 18.30 6.55 -18.91
C MET A 1 18.91 5.20 -19.22
N SER A 2 20.23 5.02 -19.08
CA SER A 2 20.86 3.70 -19.23
C SER A 2 20.31 2.77 -18.15
N GLU A 3 19.91 1.57 -18.54
CA GLU A 3 19.47 0.55 -17.58
C GLU A 3 20.61 0.23 -16.61
N ASN A 4 20.38 0.40 -15.30
CA ASN A 4 21.33 -0.01 -14.27
C ASN A 4 21.17 -1.52 -14.04
N ILE A 5 22.13 -2.29 -14.55
CA ILE A 5 22.07 -3.76 -14.52
C ILE A 5 23.20 -4.29 -13.66
N GLY A 6 22.84 -5.08 -12.64
CA GLY A 6 23.76 -5.87 -11.85
C GLY A 6 23.81 -7.33 -12.26
N THR A 7 24.78 -8.06 -11.67
CA THR A 7 24.95 -9.51 -11.90
C THR A 7 24.92 -10.24 -10.57
N ILE A 8 24.11 -11.30 -10.47
CA ILE A 8 24.06 -12.15 -9.28
C ILE A 8 25.38 -12.90 -9.11
N VAL A 9 26.02 -12.73 -7.96
CA VAL A 9 27.28 -13.41 -7.58
C VAL A 9 27.08 -14.44 -6.46
N GLY A 10 25.90 -14.44 -5.82
CA GLY A 10 25.56 -15.43 -4.80
C GLY A 10 24.06 -15.48 -4.56
N VAL A 11 23.52 -16.66 -4.24
CA VAL A 11 22.12 -16.89 -3.85
C VAL A 11 22.12 -17.78 -2.60
N ASN A 12 21.36 -17.37 -1.59
CA ASN A 12 21.19 -18.11 -0.34
C ASN A 12 19.74 -17.96 0.18
N GLY A 13 18.91 -18.97 -0.07
CA GLY A 13 17.48 -18.88 0.22
C GLY A 13 16.86 -17.72 -0.55
N ASN A 14 16.15 -16.84 0.15
CA ASN A 14 15.53 -15.65 -0.46
C ASN A 14 16.47 -14.44 -0.57
N LEU A 15 17.74 -14.59 -0.22
CA LEU A 15 18.76 -13.56 -0.36
C LEU A 15 19.61 -13.81 -1.61
N MET A 16 19.89 -12.75 -2.34
CA MET A 16 20.87 -12.75 -3.41
C MET A 16 21.87 -11.63 -3.20
N THR A 17 23.13 -11.88 -3.54
CA THR A 17 24.17 -10.85 -3.61
C THR A 17 24.38 -10.48 -5.07
N VAL A 18 24.27 -9.20 -5.36
CA VAL A 18 24.34 -8.64 -6.72
C VAL A 18 25.51 -7.69 -6.81
N GLN A 19 26.41 -7.94 -7.75
CA GLN A 19 27.48 -6.99 -8.11
C GLN A 19 26.97 -5.96 -9.09
N PHE A 20 27.28 -4.70 -8.83
CA PHE A 20 26.85 -3.56 -9.66
C PHE A 20 28.04 -2.60 -9.93
N ASP A 21 27.94 -1.87 -11.06
CA ASP A 21 28.96 -0.89 -11.48
C ASP A 21 28.44 0.55 -11.41
N GLN A 22 27.10 0.74 -11.39
CA GLN A 22 26.49 2.05 -11.27
C GLN A 22 25.84 2.23 -9.88
N PRO A 23 25.70 3.47 -9.38
CA PRO A 23 25.16 3.72 -8.05
C PRO A 23 23.81 3.03 -7.79
N VAL A 24 23.70 2.39 -6.63
CA VAL A 24 22.50 1.72 -6.12
C VAL A 24 22.22 2.27 -4.73
N THR A 25 20.95 2.42 -4.38
CA THR A 25 20.54 2.94 -3.07
C THR A 25 19.95 1.85 -2.19
N GLN A 26 20.05 2.04 -0.88
CA GLN A 26 19.39 1.14 0.08
C GLN A 26 17.86 1.25 -0.05
N ASN A 27 17.17 0.13 0.09
CA ASN A 27 15.73 -0.04 -0.12
C ASN A 27 15.26 0.15 -1.59
N GLU A 28 16.19 0.25 -2.52
CA GLU A 28 15.84 0.30 -3.94
C GLU A 28 15.28 -1.04 -4.41
N VAL A 29 14.25 -0.97 -5.24
CA VAL A 29 13.67 -2.15 -5.90
C VAL A 29 14.50 -2.54 -7.11
N GLY A 30 14.77 -3.84 -7.23
CA GLY A 30 15.34 -4.44 -8.42
C GLY A 30 14.56 -5.66 -8.86
N TYR A 31 14.66 -5.98 -10.15
CA TYR A 31 14.04 -7.17 -10.73
C TYR A 31 15.12 -8.16 -11.17
N ALA A 32 15.17 -9.32 -10.51
CA ALA A 32 16.03 -10.42 -10.93
C ALA A 32 15.39 -11.17 -12.10
N ARG A 33 16.08 -11.27 -13.23
CA ARG A 33 15.64 -12.07 -14.38
C ARG A 33 16.00 -13.52 -14.15
N LEU A 34 14.99 -14.38 -14.18
CA LEU A 34 15.22 -15.81 -14.09
C LEU A 34 15.80 -16.31 -15.42
N GLY A 35 17.06 -16.79 -15.39
CA GLY A 35 17.82 -17.11 -16.60
C GLY A 35 17.08 -18.05 -17.54
N GLY A 36 16.95 -17.64 -18.82
CA GLY A 36 16.26 -18.40 -19.86
C GLY A 36 14.74 -18.22 -19.91
N THR A 37 14.17 -17.31 -19.10
CA THR A 37 12.74 -17.00 -19.08
C THR A 37 12.49 -15.49 -19.08
N GLU A 38 11.26 -15.08 -19.35
CA GLU A 38 10.80 -13.68 -19.20
C GLU A 38 10.39 -13.34 -17.76
N THR A 39 10.49 -14.29 -16.84
CA THR A 39 10.09 -14.12 -15.45
C THR A 39 11.04 -13.16 -14.72
N ARG A 40 10.48 -12.15 -14.09
CA ARG A 40 11.20 -11.11 -13.34
C ARG A 40 10.75 -11.15 -11.88
N LEU A 41 11.66 -11.45 -10.96
CA LEU A 41 11.36 -11.53 -9.55
C LEU A 41 11.68 -10.20 -8.86
N LYS A 42 10.67 -9.58 -8.26
CA LYS A 42 10.83 -8.32 -7.50
C LYS A 42 11.65 -8.57 -6.25
N SER A 43 12.59 -7.67 -5.99
CA SER A 43 13.48 -7.73 -4.84
C SER A 43 13.83 -6.33 -4.34
N GLU A 44 14.37 -6.23 -3.14
CA GLU A 44 14.76 -4.98 -2.52
C GLU A 44 16.18 -5.05 -1.98
N VAL A 45 16.94 -3.98 -2.15
CA VAL A 45 18.28 -3.82 -1.58
C VAL A 45 18.18 -3.62 -0.08
N ILE A 46 18.69 -4.58 0.69
CA ILE A 46 18.70 -4.49 2.16
C ILE A 46 20.06 -4.02 2.72
N ARG A 47 21.12 -4.22 1.96
CA ARG A 47 22.49 -3.84 2.40
C ARG A 47 23.41 -3.63 1.21
N ILE A 48 24.29 -2.65 1.33
CA ILE A 48 25.32 -2.35 0.32
C ILE A 48 26.70 -2.49 0.96
N ARG A 49 27.62 -3.19 0.27
CA ARG A 49 29.01 -3.39 0.67
C ARG A 49 29.93 -3.23 -0.54
N GLY A 50 30.62 -2.09 -0.64
CA GLY A 50 31.41 -1.77 -1.82
C GLY A 50 30.55 -1.73 -3.07
N ASN A 51 30.85 -2.57 -4.05
CA ASN A 51 30.08 -2.73 -5.28
C ASN A 51 29.14 -3.94 -5.27
N ASN A 52 28.82 -4.48 -4.09
CA ASN A 52 27.86 -5.57 -3.90
C ASN A 52 26.67 -5.10 -3.10
N ALA A 53 25.46 -5.47 -3.56
CA ALA A 53 24.20 -5.30 -2.85
C ALA A 53 23.65 -6.66 -2.41
N ASP A 54 23.36 -6.81 -1.11
CA ASP A 54 22.54 -7.90 -0.64
C ASP A 54 21.09 -7.50 -0.85
N MET A 55 20.35 -8.32 -1.60
CA MET A 55 18.95 -8.07 -1.96
C MET A 55 18.07 -9.21 -1.46
N GLN A 56 16.90 -8.86 -1.00
CA GLN A 56 15.89 -9.83 -0.56
C GLN A 56 14.79 -9.93 -1.61
N VAL A 57 14.54 -11.17 -2.08
CA VAL A 57 13.50 -11.46 -3.08
C VAL A 57 12.17 -11.69 -2.39
N TYR A 58 11.09 -11.13 -2.91
CA TYR A 58 9.76 -11.25 -2.34
C TYR A 58 9.05 -12.56 -2.67
N GLU A 59 9.58 -13.31 -3.63
CA GLU A 59 9.05 -14.58 -4.10
C GLU A 59 10.07 -15.71 -3.94
N ASP A 60 9.67 -16.93 -4.30
CA ASP A 60 10.57 -18.08 -4.32
C ASP A 60 11.69 -17.89 -5.35
N THR A 61 12.92 -18.09 -4.92
CA THR A 61 14.15 -17.91 -5.70
C THR A 61 14.56 -19.15 -6.50
N ALA A 62 13.78 -20.24 -6.44
CA ALA A 62 14.11 -21.47 -7.16
C ALA A 62 14.36 -21.19 -8.66
N GLY A 63 15.54 -21.59 -9.16
CA GLY A 63 15.96 -21.38 -10.53
C GLY A 63 16.84 -20.13 -10.76
N LEU A 64 16.96 -19.22 -9.79
CA LEU A 64 17.97 -18.15 -9.85
C LEU A 64 19.37 -18.74 -9.70
N LYS A 65 20.31 -18.24 -10.46
CA LYS A 65 21.71 -18.69 -10.47
C LYS A 65 22.69 -17.52 -10.52
N VAL A 66 23.90 -17.82 -10.11
CA VAL A 66 25.05 -16.91 -10.30
C VAL A 66 25.20 -16.63 -11.80
N GLY A 67 25.36 -15.36 -12.15
CA GLY A 67 25.40 -14.88 -13.52
C GLY A 67 24.10 -14.29 -14.05
N ASP A 68 22.95 -14.58 -13.42
CA ASP A 68 21.68 -13.95 -13.79
C ASP A 68 21.72 -12.43 -13.55
N LYS A 69 20.90 -11.69 -14.28
CA LYS A 69 20.89 -10.23 -14.27
C LYS A 69 19.82 -9.67 -13.37
N VAL A 70 20.12 -8.53 -12.75
CA VAL A 70 19.20 -7.75 -11.93
C VAL A 70 19.09 -6.35 -12.49
N GLU A 71 17.88 -5.90 -12.78
CA GLU A 71 17.58 -4.54 -13.22
C GLU A 71 17.22 -3.70 -12.01
N PHE A 72 18.02 -2.70 -11.69
CA PHE A 72 17.74 -1.72 -10.64
C PHE A 72 16.83 -0.63 -11.19
N THR A 73 15.80 -0.27 -10.42
CA THR A 73 14.76 0.65 -10.89
C THR A 73 15.02 2.11 -10.55
N GLY A 74 15.96 2.40 -9.66
CA GLY A 74 16.17 3.74 -9.08
C GLY A 74 15.03 4.17 -8.12
N ASN A 75 14.08 3.29 -7.82
CA ASN A 75 12.91 3.61 -7.02
C ASN A 75 12.79 2.68 -5.81
N LEU A 76 12.17 3.19 -4.75
CA LEU A 76 11.83 2.41 -3.57
C LEU A 76 10.54 1.61 -3.82
N LEU A 77 10.29 0.58 -3.00
CA LEU A 77 8.99 -0.08 -2.97
C LEU A 77 7.90 0.95 -2.64
N ALA A 78 6.92 1.07 -3.52
CA ALA A 78 5.86 2.06 -3.40
C ALA A 78 4.49 1.40 -3.57
N VAL A 79 3.47 2.05 -3.02
CA VAL A 79 2.06 1.71 -3.17
C VAL A 79 1.33 2.76 -3.98
N GLU A 80 0.25 2.35 -4.63
CA GLU A 80 -0.69 3.25 -5.29
C GLU A 80 -1.74 3.72 -4.27
N LEU A 81 -1.88 5.03 -4.13
CA LEU A 81 -2.88 5.66 -3.29
C LEU A 81 -3.87 6.42 -4.16
N GLY A 82 -5.16 6.19 -3.95
CA GLY A 82 -6.22 6.79 -4.74
C GLY A 82 -7.56 6.08 -4.52
N PRO A 83 -8.63 6.52 -5.20
CA PRO A 83 -9.94 5.90 -5.06
C PRO A 83 -9.96 4.48 -5.64
N GLY A 84 -10.58 3.56 -4.91
CA GLY A 84 -10.68 2.14 -5.28
C GLY A 84 -9.93 1.19 -4.34
N LEU A 85 -9.40 1.69 -3.22
CA LEU A 85 -8.76 0.85 -2.19
C LEU A 85 -9.77 0.22 -1.23
N LEU A 86 -10.88 0.91 -0.97
CA LEU A 86 -11.90 0.42 -0.05
C LEU A 86 -12.66 -0.77 -0.64
N GLY A 87 -12.97 -1.75 0.20
CA GLY A 87 -13.65 -2.97 -0.19
C GLY A 87 -12.78 -3.99 -0.92
N GLN A 88 -11.47 -3.74 -1.02
CA GLN A 88 -10.54 -4.57 -1.77
C GLN A 88 -9.66 -5.43 -0.87
N VAL A 89 -9.12 -6.49 -1.48
CA VAL A 89 -8.16 -7.41 -0.86
C VAL A 89 -6.89 -7.45 -1.70
N PHE A 90 -5.77 -7.13 -1.07
CA PHE A 90 -4.45 -7.09 -1.72
C PHE A 90 -3.48 -8.06 -1.04
N ASP A 91 -2.43 -8.43 -1.77
CA ASP A 91 -1.25 -9.02 -1.15
C ASP A 91 -0.33 -7.95 -0.53
N GLY A 92 0.79 -8.35 0.05
CA GLY A 92 1.74 -7.43 0.69
C GLY A 92 2.49 -6.50 -0.27
N LEU A 93 2.44 -6.75 -1.55
CA LEU A 93 2.99 -5.89 -2.61
C LEU A 93 1.90 -5.07 -3.32
N GLN A 94 0.70 -5.07 -2.74
CA GLN A 94 -0.50 -4.40 -3.26
C GLN A 94 -1.01 -4.97 -4.59
N ASN A 95 -0.77 -6.25 -4.90
CA ASN A 95 -1.48 -6.88 -6.02
C ASN A 95 -2.91 -7.20 -5.59
N PRO A 96 -3.95 -6.83 -6.37
CA PRO A 96 -5.33 -7.16 -6.05
C PRO A 96 -5.54 -8.67 -6.22
N LEU A 97 -5.93 -9.35 -5.13
CA LEU A 97 -6.01 -10.80 -5.09
C LEU A 97 -7.10 -11.40 -5.99
N PRO A 98 -8.29 -10.80 -6.12
CA PRO A 98 -9.31 -11.31 -7.05
C PRO A 98 -8.81 -11.34 -8.49
N GLU A 99 -8.26 -10.24 -8.98
CA GLU A 99 -7.74 -10.11 -10.34
C GLU A 99 -6.52 -11.00 -10.57
N LEU A 100 -5.68 -11.14 -9.54
CA LEU A 100 -4.52 -12.05 -9.59
C LEU A 100 -4.98 -13.51 -9.70
N ALA A 101 -6.05 -13.90 -9.00
CA ALA A 101 -6.64 -15.24 -9.10
C ALA A 101 -7.27 -15.49 -10.47
N GLU A 102 -7.92 -14.50 -11.07
CA GLU A 102 -8.44 -14.60 -12.45
C GLU A 102 -7.32 -14.81 -13.47
N GLN A 103 -6.19 -14.12 -13.31
CA GLN A 103 -5.06 -14.23 -14.23
C GLN A 103 -4.25 -15.51 -14.05
N CYS A 104 -3.98 -15.92 -12.80
CA CYS A 104 -3.11 -17.04 -12.48
C CYS A 104 -3.86 -18.36 -12.27
N GLY A 105 -5.17 -18.33 -12.03
CA GLY A 105 -5.95 -19.50 -11.62
C GLY A 105 -5.67 -19.91 -10.18
N PHE A 106 -5.64 -21.22 -9.92
CA PHE A 106 -5.47 -21.77 -8.56
C PHE A 106 -4.07 -21.60 -7.96
N PHE A 107 -3.06 -21.38 -8.80
CA PHE A 107 -1.66 -21.26 -8.36
C PHE A 107 -1.07 -19.93 -8.81
N LEU A 108 -0.60 -19.14 -7.84
CA LEU A 108 0.11 -17.89 -8.13
C LEU A 108 1.36 -18.16 -8.96
N GLN A 109 1.49 -17.41 -10.05
CA GLN A 109 2.65 -17.48 -10.93
C GLN A 109 3.67 -16.43 -10.50
N ARG A 110 4.92 -16.84 -10.37
CA ARG A 110 6.03 -15.94 -10.04
C ARG A 110 6.23 -14.89 -11.13
N GLY A 111 6.58 -13.67 -10.69
CA GLY A 111 6.83 -12.55 -11.60
C GLY A 111 5.55 -11.90 -12.14
N THR A 112 4.39 -12.20 -11.56
CA THR A 112 3.12 -11.57 -11.92
C THR A 112 2.84 -10.41 -10.96
N TYR A 113 2.82 -9.19 -11.48
CA TYR A 113 2.54 -7.97 -10.72
C TYR A 113 1.44 -7.19 -11.41
N LEU A 114 0.42 -6.80 -10.66
CA LEU A 114 -0.73 -6.06 -11.15
C LEU A 114 -0.72 -4.63 -10.57
N LYS A 115 -1.38 -3.71 -11.27
CA LYS A 115 -1.68 -2.39 -10.73
C LYS A 115 -2.77 -2.52 -9.67
N ALA A 116 -2.61 -1.82 -8.55
CA ALA A 116 -3.53 -1.95 -7.42
C ALA A 116 -4.90 -1.34 -7.69
N LEU A 117 -4.94 -0.22 -8.41
CA LEU A 117 -6.18 0.48 -8.73
C LEU A 117 -6.68 0.13 -10.14
N ASP A 118 -7.99 -0.06 -10.30
CA ASP A 118 -8.62 -0.30 -11.58
C ASP A 118 -8.51 0.94 -12.49
N ARG A 119 -7.89 0.75 -13.66
CA ARG A 119 -7.68 1.81 -14.67
C ARG A 119 -8.86 2.01 -15.60
N THR A 120 -9.81 1.10 -15.60
CA THR A 120 -11.01 1.16 -16.44
C THR A 120 -12.17 1.84 -15.76
N LYS A 121 -12.24 1.75 -14.43
CA LYS A 121 -13.28 2.36 -13.61
C LYS A 121 -13.25 3.87 -13.71
N LYS A 122 -14.41 4.45 -13.91
CA LYS A 122 -14.64 5.90 -13.92
C LYS A 122 -15.21 6.37 -12.59
N TRP A 123 -14.79 7.53 -12.20
CA TRP A 123 -15.16 8.18 -10.95
C TRP A 123 -15.78 9.55 -11.24
N ALA A 124 -16.93 9.84 -10.63
CA ALA A 124 -17.62 11.11 -10.77
C ALA A 124 -16.85 12.20 -9.99
N PHE A 125 -15.91 12.85 -10.67
CA PHE A 125 -15.08 13.89 -10.09
C PHE A 125 -15.84 15.20 -9.94
N THR A 126 -15.75 15.80 -8.75
CA THR A 126 -16.27 17.14 -8.46
C THR A 126 -15.13 18.04 -8.02
N PRO A 127 -14.79 19.12 -8.75
CA PRO A 127 -13.72 20.04 -8.40
C PRO A 127 -14.07 20.83 -7.12
N VAL A 128 -13.04 21.04 -6.28
CA VAL A 128 -13.12 21.86 -5.06
C VAL A 128 -12.20 23.07 -5.18
N ALA A 129 -10.94 22.85 -5.56
CA ALA A 129 -9.96 23.92 -5.75
C ALA A 129 -10.28 24.76 -7.00
N LYS A 130 -9.87 26.02 -6.97
CA LYS A 130 -10.11 26.99 -8.04
C LYS A 130 -8.81 27.45 -8.69
N PRO A 131 -8.81 27.74 -10.01
CA PRO A 131 -7.65 28.35 -10.66
C PRO A 131 -7.21 29.65 -9.93
N GLY A 132 -5.91 29.79 -9.74
CA GLY A 132 -5.29 30.89 -8.99
C GLY A 132 -5.15 30.65 -7.48
N GLU A 133 -5.74 29.61 -6.93
CA GLU A 133 -5.61 29.24 -5.51
C GLU A 133 -4.21 28.69 -5.22
N THR A 134 -3.69 28.99 -4.03
CA THR A 134 -2.41 28.44 -3.56
C THR A 134 -2.70 27.19 -2.73
N VAL A 135 -2.03 26.10 -3.09
CA VAL A 135 -2.19 24.78 -2.46
C VAL A 135 -0.84 24.18 -2.08
N GLU A 136 -0.85 23.27 -1.11
CA GLU A 136 0.30 22.47 -0.67
C GLU A 136 -0.06 20.99 -0.56
N ALA A 137 0.91 20.14 -0.27
CA ALA A 137 0.68 18.69 -0.16
C ALA A 137 -0.50 18.36 0.79
N ALA A 138 -1.36 17.43 0.38
CA ALA A 138 -2.59 17.01 1.03
C ALA A 138 -3.79 18.00 0.92
N ASP A 139 -3.65 19.19 0.36
CA ASP A 139 -4.80 20.04 0.07
C ASP A 139 -5.74 19.37 -0.95
N THR A 140 -7.05 19.59 -0.77
CA THR A 140 -8.08 18.95 -1.59
C THR A 140 -8.26 19.67 -2.92
N LEU A 141 -8.01 18.98 -4.04
CA LEU A 141 -8.26 19.48 -5.39
C LEU A 141 -9.68 19.21 -5.85
N GLY A 142 -10.25 18.10 -5.45
CA GLY A 142 -11.60 17.68 -5.77
C GLY A 142 -12.02 16.46 -4.97
N THR A 143 -13.19 15.93 -5.25
CA THR A 143 -13.75 14.77 -4.56
C THR A 143 -14.38 13.80 -5.53
N VAL A 144 -14.43 12.52 -5.14
CA VAL A 144 -15.18 11.46 -5.83
C VAL A 144 -15.95 10.62 -4.81
N PRO A 145 -17.14 10.09 -5.17
CA PRO A 145 -17.85 9.15 -4.30
C PRO A 145 -17.16 7.78 -4.32
N GLU A 146 -16.82 7.24 -3.14
CA GLU A 146 -16.30 5.89 -2.96
C GLU A 146 -17.10 5.15 -1.89
N GLY A 147 -18.05 4.32 -2.32
CA GLY A 147 -18.99 3.63 -1.42
C GLY A 147 -19.78 4.63 -0.58
N ILE A 148 -19.61 4.58 0.73
CA ILE A 148 -20.25 5.49 1.71
C ILE A 148 -19.45 6.77 1.97
N PHE A 149 -18.26 6.88 1.40
CA PHE A 149 -17.35 8.00 1.64
C PHE A 149 -17.28 8.98 0.48
N THR A 150 -16.95 10.20 0.81
CA THR A 150 -16.49 11.21 -0.14
C THR A 150 -14.96 11.20 -0.12
N HIS A 151 -14.36 10.54 -1.11
CA HIS A 151 -12.91 10.44 -1.24
C HIS A 151 -12.35 11.79 -1.73
N ARG A 152 -11.37 12.32 -1.01
CA ARG A 152 -10.70 13.58 -1.37
C ARG A 152 -9.52 13.30 -2.29
N ILE A 153 -9.54 13.89 -3.46
CA ILE A 153 -8.38 13.88 -4.36
C ILE A 153 -7.48 15.03 -3.96
N MET A 154 -6.29 14.70 -3.49
CA MET A 154 -5.38 15.65 -2.86
C MET A 154 -4.18 15.98 -3.75
N VAL A 155 -3.55 17.13 -3.45
CA VAL A 155 -2.22 17.44 -3.96
C VAL A 155 -1.26 16.33 -3.52
N PRO A 156 -0.50 15.71 -4.45
CA PRO A 156 0.39 14.59 -4.12
C PRO A 156 1.41 14.91 -3.03
N PHE A 157 1.60 14.01 -2.07
CA PHE A 157 2.49 14.17 -0.93
C PHE A 157 3.96 14.42 -1.31
N ARG A 158 4.38 14.01 -2.51
CA ARG A 158 5.73 14.24 -3.05
C ARG A 158 5.99 15.70 -3.43
N LEU A 159 4.94 16.51 -3.57
CA LEU A 159 5.06 17.90 -3.94
C LEU A 159 5.31 18.73 -2.68
N THR A 160 6.54 19.21 -2.53
CA THR A 160 6.95 20.02 -1.38
C THR A 160 6.82 21.51 -1.69
N GLY A 161 6.36 22.28 -0.70
CA GLY A 161 6.17 23.74 -0.84
C GLY A 161 4.80 24.10 -1.42
N LYS A 162 4.70 25.35 -1.86
CA LYS A 162 3.43 25.94 -2.35
C LYS A 162 3.36 25.92 -3.87
N TYR A 163 2.20 25.59 -4.37
CA TYR A 163 1.87 25.56 -5.79
C TYR A 163 0.66 26.45 -6.06
N THR A 164 0.56 27.02 -7.25
CA THR A 164 -0.64 27.71 -7.71
C THR A 164 -1.43 26.80 -8.62
N VAL A 165 -2.72 26.66 -8.39
CA VAL A 165 -3.62 25.91 -9.27
C VAL A 165 -3.73 26.63 -10.61
N GLU A 166 -3.19 26.04 -11.67
CA GLU A 166 -3.30 26.57 -13.02
C GLU A 166 -4.67 26.21 -13.63
N SER A 167 -5.07 24.96 -13.49
CA SER A 167 -6.38 24.47 -13.94
C SER A 167 -6.83 23.24 -13.15
N VAL A 168 -8.14 23.06 -13.05
CA VAL A 168 -8.80 21.86 -12.51
C VAL A 168 -9.81 21.38 -13.55
N ALA A 169 -9.90 20.06 -13.73
CA ALA A 169 -10.87 19.45 -14.62
C ALA A 169 -12.32 19.80 -14.19
N PRO A 170 -13.25 20.00 -15.12
CA PRO A 170 -14.65 20.21 -14.77
C PRO A 170 -15.25 18.95 -14.13
N ALA A 171 -16.41 19.08 -13.49
CA ALA A 171 -17.15 17.95 -12.98
C ALA A 171 -17.45 16.96 -14.13
N GLY A 172 -17.17 15.68 -13.91
CA GLY A 172 -17.31 14.66 -14.95
C GLY A 172 -16.75 13.30 -14.53
N GLU A 173 -16.81 12.36 -15.44
CA GLU A 173 -16.35 10.99 -15.27
C GLU A 173 -14.90 10.83 -15.73
N TYR A 174 -14.00 10.49 -14.81
CA TYR A 174 -12.57 10.32 -15.08
C TYR A 174 -12.08 8.99 -14.51
N ASN A 175 -11.14 8.34 -15.18
CA ASN A 175 -10.38 7.25 -14.59
C ASN A 175 -9.22 7.80 -13.74
N VAL A 176 -8.57 6.94 -12.96
CA VAL A 176 -7.54 7.35 -12.00
C VAL A 176 -6.25 7.89 -12.66
N GLU A 177 -5.99 7.60 -13.93
CA GLU A 177 -4.79 8.06 -14.65
C GLU A 177 -5.02 9.37 -15.45
N GLN A 178 -6.27 9.81 -15.60
CA GLN A 178 -6.56 11.05 -16.30
C GLN A 178 -6.13 12.25 -15.46
N VAL A 179 -5.58 13.28 -16.12
CA VAL A 179 -5.16 14.52 -15.48
C VAL A 179 -6.39 15.28 -15.00
N ILE A 180 -6.47 15.54 -13.69
CA ILE A 180 -7.58 16.27 -13.05
C ILE A 180 -7.19 17.68 -12.61
N ALA A 181 -5.90 17.99 -12.52
CA ALA A 181 -5.42 19.33 -12.22
C ALA A 181 -4.02 19.57 -12.78
N LYS A 182 -3.69 20.83 -13.02
CA LYS A 182 -2.34 21.31 -13.30
C LYS A 182 -1.93 22.31 -12.23
N LEU A 183 -0.77 22.07 -11.63
CA LEU A 183 -0.22 22.88 -10.56
C LEU A 183 1.08 23.54 -11.02
N LYS A 184 1.21 24.84 -10.81
CA LYS A 184 2.41 25.61 -11.16
C LYS A 184 3.26 25.86 -9.93
N ALA A 185 4.51 25.41 -9.98
CA ALA A 185 5.51 25.67 -8.94
C ALA A 185 6.04 27.12 -9.02
N ALA A 186 6.67 27.59 -7.94
CA ALA A 186 7.25 28.92 -7.88
C ALA A 186 8.36 29.17 -8.93
N ASN A 187 9.07 28.12 -9.36
CA ASN A 187 10.07 28.17 -10.44
C ASN A 187 9.47 28.21 -11.85
N GLY A 188 8.14 28.13 -11.97
CA GLY A 188 7.42 28.15 -13.23
C GLY A 188 7.10 26.80 -13.85
N ASP A 189 7.62 25.70 -13.28
CA ASP A 189 7.33 24.34 -13.75
C ASP A 189 5.86 23.97 -13.49
N THR A 190 5.24 23.31 -14.46
CA THR A 190 3.87 22.79 -14.31
C THR A 190 3.91 21.28 -14.03
N VAL A 191 3.15 20.87 -13.01
CA VAL A 191 2.98 19.46 -12.61
C VAL A 191 1.55 19.04 -12.90
N GLU A 192 1.40 17.95 -13.64
CA GLU A 192 0.11 17.31 -13.88
C GLU A 192 -0.24 16.36 -12.72
N VAL A 193 -1.48 16.47 -12.23
CA VAL A 193 -2.01 15.68 -11.13
C VAL A 193 -3.13 14.79 -11.62
N THR A 194 -3.04 13.52 -11.24
CA THR A 194 -4.06 12.49 -11.48
C THR A 194 -4.69 12.07 -10.15
N MET A 195 -5.68 11.17 -10.15
CA MET A 195 -6.29 10.66 -8.93
C MET A 195 -5.43 9.58 -8.24
N VAL A 196 -4.42 9.05 -8.91
CA VAL A 196 -3.48 8.08 -8.33
C VAL A 196 -2.15 8.75 -8.03
N GLN A 197 -1.61 8.48 -6.85
CA GLN A 197 -0.25 8.84 -6.50
C GLN A 197 0.53 7.62 -6.00
N LEU A 198 1.84 7.56 -6.32
CA LEU A 198 2.75 6.55 -5.80
C LEU A 198 3.45 7.10 -4.57
N TRP A 199 3.47 6.30 -3.49
CA TRP A 199 4.20 6.66 -2.28
C TRP A 199 5.09 5.52 -1.80
N PRO A 200 6.38 5.79 -1.46
CA PRO A 200 7.31 4.78 -0.96
C PRO A 200 6.90 4.29 0.43
N VAL A 201 6.75 2.98 0.60
CA VAL A 201 6.21 2.38 1.84
C VAL A 201 7.10 2.54 3.07
N LYS A 202 8.39 2.82 2.90
CA LYS A 202 9.33 3.04 4.01
C LYS A 202 9.57 4.53 4.33
N VAL A 203 8.83 5.42 3.69
CA VAL A 203 8.92 6.86 3.91
C VAL A 203 7.61 7.34 4.54
N PRO A 204 7.60 7.81 5.80
CA PRO A 204 6.36 8.28 6.44
C PRO A 204 5.82 9.52 5.72
N ILE A 205 4.50 9.62 5.62
CA ILE A 205 3.81 10.79 5.07
C ILE A 205 3.91 11.92 6.09
N ARG A 206 4.40 13.10 5.65
CA ARG A 206 4.61 14.28 6.51
C ARG A 206 3.82 15.48 6.02
N ALA A 207 2.58 15.26 5.62
CA ALA A 207 1.68 16.30 5.12
C ALA A 207 0.76 16.87 6.22
N TYR A 208 1.18 16.84 7.47
CA TYR A 208 0.44 17.36 8.62
C TYR A 208 1.18 18.56 9.22
N ALA A 209 0.42 19.54 9.70
CA ALA A 209 0.99 20.76 10.29
C ALA A 209 1.66 20.49 11.65
N GLU A 210 1.05 19.64 12.48
CA GLU A 210 1.53 19.33 13.81
C GLU A 210 1.15 17.89 14.22
N ARG A 211 2.04 17.20 14.93
CA ARG A 211 1.76 15.91 15.53
C ARG A 211 1.18 16.09 16.93
N LEU A 212 -0.10 15.84 17.08
CA LEU A 212 -0.80 15.97 18.35
C LEU A 212 -0.49 14.80 19.27
N ARG A 213 -0.55 15.06 20.59
CA ARG A 213 -0.52 14.00 21.59
C ARG A 213 -1.89 13.32 21.66
N PRO A 214 -1.97 11.98 21.76
CA PRO A 214 -3.23 11.29 21.94
C PRO A 214 -3.87 11.71 23.28
N THR A 215 -5.07 12.27 23.24
CA THR A 215 -5.81 12.74 24.43
C THR A 215 -7.20 12.12 24.53
N GLU A 216 -7.70 11.53 23.44
CA GLU A 216 -9.02 10.95 23.38
C GLU A 216 -8.96 9.42 23.36
N PRO A 217 -9.82 8.71 24.11
CA PRO A 217 -9.91 7.26 24.03
C PRO A 217 -10.59 6.83 22.73
N LEU A 218 -10.08 5.74 22.15
CA LEU A 218 -10.77 4.99 21.10
C LEU A 218 -11.83 4.11 21.77
N VAL A 219 -13.09 4.37 21.50
CA VAL A 219 -14.19 3.54 21.99
C VAL A 219 -14.27 2.27 21.14
N THR A 220 -13.85 1.13 21.72
CA THR A 220 -13.88 -0.18 21.06
C THR A 220 -15.21 -0.90 21.21
N LYS A 221 -16.04 -0.46 22.18
CA LYS A 221 -17.28 -1.11 22.64
C LYS A 221 -17.06 -2.49 23.27
N VAL A 222 -15.82 -2.83 23.57
CA VAL A 222 -15.46 -3.98 24.40
C VAL A 222 -15.23 -3.47 25.82
N ARG A 223 -16.17 -3.75 26.73
CA ARG A 223 -16.20 -3.18 28.08
C ARG A 223 -14.89 -3.31 28.83
N ILE A 224 -14.25 -4.47 28.78
CA ILE A 224 -13.00 -4.71 29.52
C ILE A 224 -11.85 -3.85 28.96
N ILE A 225 -11.80 -3.64 27.64
CA ILE A 225 -10.79 -2.79 27.02
C ILE A 225 -11.05 -1.34 27.40
N ASP A 226 -12.26 -0.84 27.13
CA ASP A 226 -12.58 0.57 27.32
C ASP A 226 -12.50 1.01 28.80
N THR A 227 -12.65 0.06 29.74
CA THR A 227 -12.61 0.36 31.17
C THR A 227 -11.22 0.19 31.79
N PHE A 228 -10.53 -0.91 31.49
CA PHE A 228 -9.29 -1.28 32.20
C PHE A 228 -8.03 -1.10 31.36
N PHE A 229 -8.16 -1.12 30.03
CA PHE A 229 -7.03 -1.03 29.09
C PHE A 229 -7.35 -0.08 27.94
N PRO A 230 -7.79 1.17 28.23
CA PRO A 230 -8.26 2.09 27.20
C PRO A 230 -7.18 2.33 26.16
N VAL A 231 -7.59 2.25 24.88
CA VAL A 231 -6.75 2.56 23.74
C VAL A 231 -6.95 4.02 23.36
N ALA A 232 -5.88 4.77 23.21
CA ALA A 232 -6.00 6.15 22.74
C ALA A 232 -6.20 6.20 21.21
N ARG A 233 -6.95 7.17 20.70
CA ARG A 233 -6.98 7.50 19.26
C ARG A 233 -5.57 7.89 18.83
N GLY A 234 -5.05 7.25 17.77
CA GLY A 234 -3.65 7.37 17.36
C GLY A 234 -2.66 6.58 18.23
N GLY A 235 -3.17 5.78 19.18
CA GLY A 235 -2.37 4.88 20.01
C GLY A 235 -2.21 3.50 19.41
N VAL A 236 -1.46 2.66 20.12
CA VAL A 236 -1.23 1.25 19.76
C VAL A 236 -1.49 0.41 21.00
N TYR A 237 -2.16 -0.73 20.82
CA TYR A 237 -2.23 -1.74 21.87
C TYR A 237 -1.91 -3.14 21.32
N CYS A 238 -1.36 -3.98 22.17
CA CYS A 238 -0.98 -5.34 21.82
C CYS A 238 -1.97 -6.34 22.43
N ILE A 239 -2.32 -7.37 21.66
CA ILE A 239 -3.17 -8.48 22.09
C ILE A 239 -2.29 -9.74 22.15
N PRO A 240 -1.50 -9.94 23.21
CA PRO A 240 -0.64 -11.11 23.34
C PRO A 240 -1.45 -12.33 23.81
N GLY A 241 -1.01 -13.50 23.40
CA GLY A 241 -1.59 -14.74 23.87
C GLY A 241 -1.16 -15.96 23.07
N PRO A 242 -1.27 -17.18 23.64
CA PRO A 242 -0.98 -18.41 22.94
C PRO A 242 -2.01 -18.67 21.82
N PHE A 243 -1.76 -19.74 21.07
CA PHE A 243 -2.71 -20.21 20.05
C PHE A 243 -4.06 -20.56 20.71
N GLY A 244 -5.16 -20.19 20.04
CA GLY A 244 -6.52 -20.44 20.53
C GLY A 244 -7.00 -19.50 21.64
N ALA A 245 -6.23 -18.48 22.05
CA ALA A 245 -6.61 -17.53 23.10
C ALA A 245 -7.67 -16.48 22.67
N GLY A 246 -8.16 -16.54 21.43
CA GLY A 246 -9.17 -15.61 20.92
C GLY A 246 -8.64 -14.26 20.44
N LYS A 247 -7.34 -14.15 20.09
CA LYS A 247 -6.74 -12.90 19.59
C LYS A 247 -7.45 -12.38 18.33
N THR A 248 -7.61 -13.22 17.34
CA THR A 248 -8.27 -12.88 16.07
C THR A 248 -9.74 -12.50 16.29
N VAL A 249 -10.44 -13.24 17.16
CA VAL A 249 -11.82 -12.92 17.54
C VAL A 249 -11.93 -11.52 18.15
N LEU A 250 -11.00 -11.15 19.03
CA LEU A 250 -10.97 -9.82 19.63
C LEU A 250 -10.68 -8.73 18.60
N GLN A 251 -9.79 -8.99 17.64
CA GLN A 251 -9.52 -8.08 16.53
C GLN A 251 -10.77 -7.86 15.67
N HIS A 252 -11.50 -8.94 15.30
CA HIS A 252 -12.74 -8.84 14.53
C HIS A 252 -13.83 -8.07 15.28
N ILE A 253 -14.01 -8.33 16.58
CA ILE A 253 -14.97 -7.62 17.41
C ILE A 253 -14.63 -6.12 17.47
N THR A 254 -13.34 -5.79 17.65
CA THR A 254 -12.88 -4.39 17.67
C THR A 254 -13.10 -3.72 16.32
N SER A 255 -12.71 -4.37 15.22
CA SER A 255 -12.90 -3.86 13.85
C SER A 255 -14.36 -3.57 13.52
N LYS A 256 -15.27 -4.45 13.97
CA LYS A 256 -16.71 -4.30 13.76
C LYS A 256 -17.31 -3.15 14.56
N ASN A 257 -16.92 -3.02 15.84
CA ASN A 257 -17.66 -2.20 16.80
C ASN A 257 -16.97 -0.86 17.13
N ALA A 258 -15.66 -0.74 16.92
CA ALA A 258 -14.94 0.48 17.24
C ALA A 258 -15.48 1.70 16.50
N ASP A 259 -15.40 2.84 17.16
CA ASP A 259 -15.82 4.12 16.59
C ASP A 259 -14.73 4.68 15.65
N VAL A 260 -14.62 4.05 14.49
CA VAL A 260 -13.68 4.40 13.42
C VAL A 260 -14.38 4.41 12.07
N ASP A 261 -13.90 5.23 11.13
CA ASP A 261 -14.51 5.34 9.81
C ASP A 261 -14.06 4.22 8.88
N ILE A 262 -12.77 3.94 8.84
CA ILE A 262 -12.16 2.94 7.95
C ILE A 262 -11.45 1.89 8.81
N VAL A 263 -11.47 0.65 8.33
CA VAL A 263 -10.74 -0.48 8.90
C VAL A 263 -9.73 -0.97 7.88
N LEU A 264 -8.48 -1.14 8.31
CA LEU A 264 -7.48 -1.84 7.51
C LEU A 264 -7.01 -3.06 8.29
N VAL A 265 -7.16 -4.23 7.68
CA VAL A 265 -6.70 -5.50 8.24
C VAL A 265 -5.41 -5.91 7.53
N ALA A 266 -4.34 -6.10 8.29
CA ALA A 266 -3.05 -6.55 7.76
C ALA A 266 -2.70 -7.93 8.32
N ALA A 267 -2.95 -8.97 7.53
CA ALA A 267 -2.55 -10.35 7.83
C ALA A 267 -1.10 -10.57 7.38
N CYS A 268 -0.15 -10.28 8.27
CA CYS A 268 1.28 -10.31 7.99
C CYS A 268 1.91 -11.64 8.41
N GLY A 269 1.69 -12.70 7.60
CA GLY A 269 2.14 -14.06 7.90
C GLY A 269 1.15 -14.85 8.74
N GLU A 270 -0.12 -14.57 8.60
CA GLU A 270 -1.21 -15.29 9.24
C GLU A 270 -1.39 -16.68 8.61
N ARG A 271 -2.06 -17.58 9.30
CA ARG A 271 -2.38 -18.90 8.75
C ARG A 271 -3.42 -18.78 7.64
N ALA A 272 -3.27 -19.55 6.56
CA ALA A 272 -4.19 -19.51 5.44
C ALA A 272 -5.65 -19.72 5.85
N GLY A 273 -5.92 -20.61 6.82
CA GLY A 273 -7.27 -20.85 7.35
C GLY A 273 -7.89 -19.60 8.02
N GLU A 274 -7.13 -18.87 8.83
CA GLU A 274 -7.59 -17.65 9.51
C GLU A 274 -7.81 -16.51 8.51
N VAL A 275 -6.99 -16.44 7.48
CA VAL A 275 -7.17 -15.49 6.39
C VAL A 275 -8.46 -15.78 5.62
N VAL A 276 -8.71 -17.04 5.24
CA VAL A 276 -9.94 -17.44 4.54
C VAL A 276 -11.18 -17.16 5.40
N GLU A 277 -11.09 -17.38 6.71
CA GLU A 277 -12.17 -17.05 7.64
C GLU A 277 -12.47 -15.55 7.62
N THR A 278 -11.44 -14.68 7.74
CA THR A 278 -11.58 -13.22 7.64
C THR A 278 -12.23 -12.81 6.32
N LEU A 279 -11.77 -13.37 5.19
CA LEU A 279 -12.31 -13.04 3.86
C LEU A 279 -13.78 -13.51 3.66
N ARG A 280 -14.22 -14.51 4.41
CA ARG A 280 -15.63 -14.97 4.39
C ARG A 280 -16.50 -14.14 5.33
N GLU A 281 -16.00 -13.83 6.53
CA GLU A 281 -16.78 -13.16 7.56
C GLU A 281 -17.00 -11.67 7.27
N PHE A 282 -15.98 -10.93 6.82
CA PHE A 282 -16.09 -9.48 6.66
C PHE A 282 -17.16 -9.03 5.66
N PRO A 283 -17.39 -9.71 4.53
CA PRO A 283 -18.52 -9.41 3.64
C PRO A 283 -19.89 -9.70 4.25
N GLU A 284 -19.97 -10.61 5.23
CA GLU A 284 -21.23 -10.99 5.89
C GLU A 284 -21.51 -10.16 7.16
N LEU A 285 -20.47 -9.61 7.79
CA LEU A 285 -20.60 -8.79 8.97
C LEU A 285 -21.30 -7.46 8.64
N ILE A 286 -22.36 -7.18 9.36
CA ILE A 286 -23.08 -5.90 9.25
C ILE A 286 -22.46 -4.88 10.20
N ASP A 287 -22.08 -3.73 9.68
CA ASP A 287 -21.65 -2.58 10.47
C ASP A 287 -22.87 -2.01 11.22
N PRO A 288 -22.85 -2.03 12.58
CA PRO A 288 -23.98 -1.55 13.36
C PRO A 288 -24.27 -0.04 13.20
N ARG A 289 -23.34 0.74 12.62
CA ARG A 289 -23.50 2.18 12.41
C ARG A 289 -24.21 2.50 11.10
N THR A 290 -23.90 1.75 10.05
CA THR A 290 -24.39 2.03 8.68
C THR A 290 -25.49 1.07 8.22
N GLY A 291 -25.60 -0.11 8.84
CA GLY A 291 -26.47 -1.20 8.39
C GLY A 291 -25.98 -1.88 7.09
N ARG A 292 -24.81 -1.51 6.59
CA ARG A 292 -24.17 -2.07 5.39
C ARG A 292 -23.08 -3.07 5.79
N THR A 293 -22.50 -3.76 4.82
CA THR A 293 -21.44 -4.73 5.12
C THR A 293 -20.19 -4.02 5.63
N LEU A 294 -19.49 -4.66 6.58
CA LEU A 294 -18.23 -4.14 7.12
C LEU A 294 -17.16 -3.99 6.02
N MET A 295 -17.21 -4.86 5.01
CA MET A 295 -16.27 -4.85 3.88
C MET A 295 -16.28 -3.53 3.11
N GLU A 296 -17.41 -2.83 3.02
CA GLU A 296 -17.51 -1.55 2.30
C GLU A 296 -16.59 -0.44 2.86
N ARG A 297 -16.20 -0.54 4.13
CA ARG A 297 -15.26 0.39 4.77
C ARG A 297 -13.94 -0.28 5.17
N THR A 298 -13.65 -1.47 4.64
CA THR A 298 -12.48 -2.26 4.99
C THR A 298 -11.58 -2.47 3.78
N THR A 299 -10.27 -2.39 4.01
CA THR A 299 -9.23 -2.86 3.08
C THR A 299 -8.46 -3.98 3.75
N ILE A 300 -8.19 -5.06 3.05
CA ILE A 300 -7.45 -6.21 3.59
C ILE A 300 -6.14 -6.37 2.83
N ILE A 301 -5.03 -6.38 3.57
CA ILE A 301 -3.71 -6.76 3.07
C ILE A 301 -3.40 -8.15 3.60
N CYS A 302 -3.11 -9.09 2.71
CA CYS A 302 -3.08 -10.50 3.08
C CYS A 302 -1.84 -11.22 2.57
N ASN A 303 -0.95 -11.59 3.50
CA ASN A 303 0.14 -12.53 3.25
C ASN A 303 0.11 -13.66 4.26
N THR A 304 0.15 -14.90 3.75
CA THR A 304 0.12 -16.09 4.60
C THR A 304 1.50 -16.45 5.16
N SER A 305 1.53 -17.29 6.18
CA SER A 305 2.77 -17.76 6.83
C SER A 305 3.69 -18.56 5.91
N SER A 306 3.19 -19.08 4.78
CA SER A 306 3.97 -19.80 3.77
C SER A 306 4.75 -18.88 2.81
N MET A 307 4.42 -17.59 2.79
CA MET A 307 5.11 -16.61 1.94
C MET A 307 6.51 -16.29 2.46
N PRO A 308 7.46 -15.87 1.59
CA PRO A 308 8.78 -15.43 1.99
C PRO A 308 8.75 -14.33 3.06
N VAL A 309 9.76 -14.32 3.94
CA VAL A 309 9.84 -13.34 5.04
C VAL A 309 9.77 -11.91 4.54
N ALA A 310 10.47 -11.60 3.42
CA ALA A 310 10.44 -10.29 2.80
C ALA A 310 9.04 -9.82 2.43
N ALA A 311 8.24 -10.69 1.82
CA ALA A 311 6.87 -10.36 1.42
C ALA A 311 5.98 -10.11 2.65
N ARG A 312 6.16 -10.89 3.73
CA ARG A 312 5.44 -10.69 4.99
C ARG A 312 5.82 -9.40 5.69
N GLU A 313 7.09 -9.03 5.67
CA GLU A 313 7.60 -7.77 6.20
C GLU A 313 7.09 -6.58 5.38
N ALA A 314 7.12 -6.66 4.04
CA ALA A 314 6.60 -5.63 3.16
C ALA A 314 5.13 -5.32 3.43
N SER A 315 4.30 -6.32 3.75
CA SER A 315 2.87 -6.11 4.04
C SER A 315 2.62 -5.16 5.21
N VAL A 316 3.50 -5.13 6.22
CA VAL A 316 3.38 -4.19 7.34
C VAL A 316 3.52 -2.75 6.85
N TYR A 317 4.57 -2.49 6.05
CA TYR A 317 4.81 -1.15 5.50
C TYR A 317 3.71 -0.72 4.52
N THR A 318 3.28 -1.64 3.64
CA THR A 318 2.16 -1.41 2.71
C THR A 318 0.89 -1.00 3.47
N ALA A 319 0.54 -1.76 4.51
CA ALA A 319 -0.65 -1.50 5.31
C ALA A 319 -0.59 -0.15 6.04
N VAL A 320 0.54 0.15 6.69
CA VAL A 320 0.73 1.43 7.41
C VAL A 320 0.65 2.61 6.45
N THR A 321 1.29 2.52 5.28
CA THR A 321 1.26 3.60 4.29
C THR A 321 -0.15 3.87 3.76
N ILE A 322 -0.97 2.83 3.58
CA ILE A 322 -2.37 3.01 3.19
C ILE A 322 -3.19 3.64 4.35
N CYS A 323 -2.84 3.36 5.60
CA CYS A 323 -3.49 3.99 6.78
C CYS A 323 -3.11 5.47 6.95
N GLU A 324 -1.85 5.86 6.67
CA GLU A 324 -1.37 7.25 6.73
C GLU A 324 -2.07 8.15 5.71
#